data_26e68d40d318154fac862aaa4a0c60a2
#
_entry.id   26e68d40d318154fac862aaa4a0c60a2
#
_cell.length_a   1.000
_cell.length_b   1.000
_cell.length_c   1.000
_cell.angle_alpha   90.00
_cell.angle_beta   90.00
_cell.angle_gamma   90.00
#
_symmetry.space_group_name_H-M   'P 1'
#
loop_
_entity.id
_entity.type
_entity.pdbx_description
1 polymer ?
#
loop_
_entity_poly.entity_id
_entity_poly.type
_entity_poly.pdbx_seq_one_letter_code
_entity_poly.pdbx_strand_id
1 'polypeptide(L)'
;MRDFKLETYFSKWEFTARYNLAASDVESLSISDLLAMSSTADKQAFQDLWLGYTETFGNKELRYEISKTYDTAKPEHILCF
;
A
#
# COMPACT_ATOMS: atom_id res chain seq x y z
N MET A 1 -8.09 -27.15 12.24
CA MET A 1 -7.63 -25.79 12.60
C MET A 1 -8.87 -25.04 13.08
N ARG A 2 -8.80 -24.27 14.16
CA ARG A 2 -9.97 -23.49 14.62
C ARG A 2 -10.08 -22.23 13.79
N ASP A 3 -11.30 -21.88 13.36
CA ASP A 3 -11.52 -20.63 12.65
C ASP A 3 -11.23 -19.42 13.53
N PHE A 4 -10.65 -18.39 12.94
CA PHE A 4 -10.49 -17.11 13.61
C PHE A 4 -11.83 -16.39 13.66
N LYS A 5 -12.42 -16.32 14.84
CA LYS A 5 -13.81 -15.87 15.02
C LYS A 5 -14.09 -14.47 14.48
N LEU A 6 -13.10 -13.57 14.56
CA LEU A 6 -13.24 -12.21 14.03
C LEU A 6 -13.39 -12.21 12.52
N GLU A 7 -12.55 -12.97 11.80
CA GLU A 7 -12.64 -13.11 10.34
C GLU A 7 -13.98 -13.76 9.92
N THR A 8 -14.41 -14.78 10.66
CA THR A 8 -15.72 -15.41 10.43
C THR A 8 -16.87 -14.42 10.63
N TYR A 9 -16.76 -13.50 11.59
CA TYR A 9 -17.73 -12.43 11.80
C TYR A 9 -17.71 -11.42 10.66
N PHE A 10 -16.51 -10.91 10.29
CA PHE A 10 -16.34 -9.94 9.21
C PHE A 10 -16.76 -10.49 7.85
N SER A 11 -16.47 -11.75 7.53
CA SER A 11 -16.89 -12.35 6.27
C SER A 11 -18.39 -12.22 5.99
N LYS A 12 -19.20 -12.07 7.04
CA LYS A 12 -20.64 -11.89 6.95
C LYS A 12 -21.08 -10.43 6.86
N TRP A 13 -20.37 -9.53 7.53
CA TRP A 13 -20.85 -8.17 7.79
C TRP A 13 -20.01 -7.08 7.15
N GLU A 14 -18.73 -7.31 6.86
CA GLU A 14 -17.78 -6.32 6.42
C GLU A 14 -18.25 -5.52 5.20
N PHE A 15 -18.84 -6.21 4.21
CA PHE A 15 -19.29 -5.60 2.95
C PHE A 15 -20.81 -5.43 2.87
N THR A 16 -21.56 -5.82 3.88
CA THR A 16 -23.03 -5.78 3.88
C THR A 16 -23.61 -4.85 4.92
N ALA A 17 -22.88 -4.54 5.97
CA ALA A 17 -23.32 -3.61 7.00
C ALA A 17 -23.42 -2.19 6.42
N ARG A 18 -24.53 -1.52 6.67
CA ARG A 18 -24.74 -0.12 6.25
C ARG A 18 -23.70 0.84 6.86
N TYR A 19 -23.27 0.56 8.08
CA TYR A 19 -22.25 1.31 8.80
C TYR A 19 -21.30 0.34 9.46
N ASN A 20 -20.05 0.29 9.02
CA ASN A 20 -19.01 -0.50 9.65
C ASN A 20 -18.09 0.43 10.48
N LEU A 21 -18.34 0.50 11.78
CA LEU A 21 -17.56 1.30 12.72
C LEU A 21 -16.49 0.48 13.45
N ALA A 22 -16.32 -0.80 13.08
CA ALA A 22 -15.40 -1.72 13.71
C ALA A 22 -14.07 -1.89 12.93
N ALA A 23 -14.00 -1.40 11.70
CA ALA A 23 -12.77 -1.38 10.92
C ALA A 23 -11.85 -0.24 11.39
N SER A 24 -10.56 -0.54 11.52
CA SER A 24 -9.51 0.44 11.83
C SER A 24 -8.77 0.94 10.58
N ASP A 25 -9.22 0.51 9.42
CA ASP A 25 -8.62 0.82 8.14
C ASP A 25 -9.01 2.24 7.69
N VAL A 26 -8.15 2.84 6.88
CA VAL A 26 -8.52 4.01 6.11
C VAL A 26 -9.42 3.63 4.95
N GLU A 27 -10.22 4.56 4.45
CA GLU A 27 -11.03 4.35 3.26
C GLU A 27 -10.15 3.95 2.07
N SER A 28 -10.51 2.85 1.42
CA SER A 28 -9.76 2.34 0.28
C SER A 28 -9.92 3.23 -0.94
N LEU A 29 -8.84 3.38 -1.70
CA LEU A 29 -8.83 4.11 -2.97
C LEU A 29 -8.75 3.13 -4.15
N SER A 30 -9.38 3.47 -5.26
CA SER A 30 -9.09 2.82 -6.53
C SER A 30 -7.72 3.29 -7.08
N ILE A 31 -7.10 2.48 -7.94
CA ILE A 31 -5.90 2.91 -8.67
C ILE A 31 -6.19 4.17 -9.48
N SER A 32 -7.38 4.31 -10.05
CA SER A 32 -7.79 5.49 -10.79
C SER A 32 -7.77 6.75 -9.93
N ASP A 33 -8.31 6.66 -8.69
CA ASP A 33 -8.35 7.79 -7.76
C ASP A 33 -6.92 8.17 -7.30
N LEU A 34 -6.10 7.16 -6.99
CA LEU A 34 -4.70 7.38 -6.64
C LEU A 34 -3.93 8.09 -7.76
N LEU A 35 -4.07 7.60 -8.99
CA LEU A 35 -3.43 8.22 -10.15
C LEU A 35 -3.99 9.61 -10.46
N ALA A 36 -5.28 9.88 -10.18
CA ALA A 36 -5.84 11.21 -10.36
C ALA A 36 -5.14 12.26 -9.50
N MET A 37 -4.70 11.90 -8.31
CA MET A 37 -3.94 12.76 -7.38
C MET A 37 -2.44 12.86 -7.73
N SER A 38 -1.93 11.99 -8.58
CA SER A 38 -0.51 11.89 -8.91
C SER A 38 -0.10 12.88 -9.99
N SER A 39 1.20 13.22 -10.04
CA SER A 39 1.78 14.02 -11.12
C SER A 39 1.73 13.28 -12.46
N THR A 40 1.90 14.00 -13.57
CA THR A 40 2.01 13.39 -14.90
C THR A 40 3.22 12.44 -14.99
N ALA A 41 4.32 12.77 -14.32
CA ALA A 41 5.52 11.93 -14.29
C ALA A 41 5.26 10.61 -13.54
N ASP A 42 4.56 10.67 -12.40
CA ASP A 42 4.23 9.46 -11.63
C ASP A 42 3.26 8.55 -12.39
N LYS A 43 2.28 9.16 -13.10
CA LYS A 43 1.36 8.41 -13.97
C LYS A 43 2.12 7.65 -15.06
N GLN A 44 3.08 8.32 -15.69
CA GLN A 44 3.90 7.70 -16.72
C GLN A 44 4.79 6.60 -16.12
N ALA A 45 5.45 6.86 -14.99
CA ALA A 45 6.26 5.87 -14.28
C ALA A 45 5.45 4.62 -13.87
N PHE A 46 4.18 4.80 -13.46
CA PHE A 46 3.29 3.69 -13.16
C PHE A 46 2.95 2.86 -14.41
N GLN A 47 2.70 3.52 -15.55
CA GLN A 47 2.42 2.83 -16.81
C GLN A 47 3.62 2.06 -17.35
N ASP A 48 4.82 2.59 -17.13
CA ASP A 48 6.09 2.00 -17.58
C ASP A 48 6.70 1.05 -16.54
N LEU A 49 5.97 0.74 -15.46
CA LEU A 49 6.48 -0.07 -14.35
C LEU A 49 6.91 -1.45 -14.83
N TRP A 50 8.18 -1.77 -14.63
CA TRP A 50 8.74 -3.08 -14.89
C TRP A 50 8.34 -4.07 -13.78
N LEU A 51 7.66 -5.15 -14.16
CA LEU A 51 7.20 -6.20 -13.23
C LEU A 51 8.20 -7.34 -13.05
N GLY A 52 9.48 -7.10 -13.30
CA GLY A 52 10.56 -8.05 -13.10
C GLY A 52 11.34 -7.81 -11.81
N TYR A 53 12.50 -8.46 -11.71
CA TYR A 53 13.39 -8.25 -10.56
C TYR A 53 13.90 -6.81 -10.50
N THR A 54 14.04 -6.32 -9.29
CA THR A 54 14.67 -5.04 -8.95
C THR A 54 15.92 -5.29 -8.07
N GLU A 55 16.48 -4.26 -7.48
CA GLU A 55 17.68 -4.36 -6.66
C GLU A 55 17.46 -5.24 -5.41
N THR A 56 18.51 -5.91 -4.98
CA THR A 56 18.47 -6.85 -3.83
C THR A 56 17.88 -6.24 -2.55
N PHE A 57 18.13 -4.94 -2.31
CA PHE A 57 17.57 -4.23 -1.16
C PHE A 57 16.21 -3.59 -1.42
N GLY A 58 15.64 -3.82 -2.58
CA GLY A 58 14.41 -3.18 -3.05
C GLY A 58 14.68 -1.95 -3.93
N ASN A 59 13.68 -1.54 -4.68
CA ASN A 59 13.76 -0.43 -5.62
C ASN A 59 14.27 0.85 -4.95
N LYS A 60 15.22 1.53 -5.58
CA LYS A 60 15.88 2.73 -5.02
C LYS A 60 14.93 3.88 -4.77
N GLU A 61 14.00 4.11 -5.69
CA GLU A 61 13.01 5.18 -5.57
C GLU A 61 12.06 4.91 -4.42
N LEU A 62 11.58 3.67 -4.30
CA LEU A 62 10.74 3.26 -3.17
C LEU A 62 11.46 3.47 -1.83
N ARG A 63 12.71 3.04 -1.72
CA ARG A 63 13.49 3.22 -0.50
C ARG A 63 13.73 4.70 -0.17
N TYR A 64 13.95 5.52 -1.20
CA TYR A 64 14.09 6.96 -1.04
C TYR A 64 12.79 7.59 -0.51
N GLU A 65 11.65 7.26 -1.09
CA GLU A 65 10.35 7.79 -0.62
C GLU A 65 10.00 7.32 0.80
N ILE A 66 10.25 6.04 1.12
CA ILE A 66 10.08 5.54 2.48
C ILE A 66 10.98 6.29 3.47
N SER A 67 12.23 6.57 3.11
CA SER A 67 13.15 7.28 4.01
C SER A 67 12.66 8.67 4.40
N LYS A 68 11.92 9.35 3.54
CA LYS A 68 11.33 10.68 3.83
C LYS A 68 10.25 10.65 4.93
N THR A 69 9.71 9.49 5.24
CA THR A 69 8.70 9.35 6.31
C THR A 69 9.32 9.26 7.71
N TYR A 70 10.66 9.28 7.79
CA TYR A 70 11.42 9.21 9.04
C TYR A 70 12.38 10.38 9.14
N ASP A 71 12.56 10.92 10.35
CA ASP A 71 13.43 12.09 10.59
C ASP A 71 14.92 11.81 10.34
N THR A 72 15.38 10.58 10.58
CA THR A 72 16.82 10.24 10.58
C THR A 72 17.19 9.09 9.66
N ALA A 73 16.21 8.41 9.05
CA ALA A 73 16.50 7.31 8.13
C ALA A 73 16.97 7.83 6.77
N LYS A 74 17.93 7.10 6.20
CA LYS A 74 18.42 7.32 4.84
C LYS A 74 17.99 6.13 3.96
N PRO A 75 17.97 6.28 2.63
CA PRO A 75 17.60 5.19 1.72
C PRO A 75 18.40 3.88 1.93
N GLU A 76 19.67 3.99 2.31
CA GLU A 76 20.52 2.84 2.62
C GLU A 76 20.14 2.08 3.90
N HIS A 77 19.32 2.68 4.77
CA HIS A 77 18.79 2.05 5.99
C HIS A 77 17.47 1.31 5.74
N ILE A 78 16.92 1.39 4.53
CA ILE A 78 15.65 0.78 4.16
C ILE A 78 15.90 -0.51 3.38
N LEU A 79 15.23 -1.57 3.77
CA LEU A 79 15.18 -2.85 3.08
C LEU A 79 13.74 -3.18 2.74
N CYS A 80 13.47 -3.43 1.45
CA CYS A 80 12.17 -3.86 0.94
C CYS A 80 12.28 -5.29 0.40
N PHE A 81 11.40 -6.19 0.83
CA PHE A 81 11.36 -7.61 0.39
C PHE A 81 9.92 -8.13 0.31
#